data_bda0d49eedf7259775e139baac69d895
#
_entry.id   bda0d49eedf7259775e139baac69d895
#
_cell.length_a   1.000
_cell.length_b   1.000
_cell.length_c   1.000
_cell.angle_alpha   90.00
_cell.angle_beta   90.00
_cell.angle_gamma   90.00
#
_symmetry.space_group_name_H-M   'P 1'
#
loop_
_entity.id
_entity.type
_entity.pdbx_description
1 polymer ?
#
loop_
_entity_poly.entity_id
_entity_poly.type
_entity_poly.pdbx_seq_one_letter_code
_entity_poly.pdbx_strand_id
1 'polypeptide(L)'
;MVQCGRPTRQKHWPKLTAVVDTRTHLFLSASVTRGPRQDAPQLIPAVRQAIQRTRIDTLLADAGYDSEANHATCREKLGVRSTVIALNWRGSRKWPQAQYRRQMVRRFRKKARGSRSKRVYGQRGQVESVFSRNKRRLGASVAAIMWVNQKTEILLKVLTHNIMILAPPRIST
;
A
#
# COMPACT_ATOMS: atom_id res chain seq x y z
N MET A 1 19.52 -32.58 30.08
CA MET A 1 18.15 -32.48 29.51
C MET A 1 18.17 -31.42 28.41
N VAL A 2 18.18 -31.84 27.15
CA VAL A 2 18.13 -30.94 26.00
C VAL A 2 16.65 -30.67 25.71
N GLN A 3 16.18 -29.46 25.97
CA GLN A 3 14.84 -29.06 25.55
C GLN A 3 14.81 -28.97 24.03
N CYS A 4 14.18 -29.93 23.38
CA CYS A 4 13.89 -29.90 21.97
C CYS A 4 12.82 -28.84 21.73
N GLY A 5 13.23 -27.63 21.29
CA GLY A 5 12.33 -26.54 20.92
C GLY A 5 11.44 -27.01 19.76
N ARG A 6 10.13 -27.05 19.99
CA ARG A 6 9.16 -27.30 18.91
C ARG A 6 9.39 -26.26 17.80
N PRO A 7 9.53 -26.69 16.51
CA PRO A 7 9.65 -25.75 15.43
C PRO A 7 8.40 -24.85 15.41
N THR A 8 8.58 -23.58 15.62
CA THR A 8 7.52 -22.58 15.48
C THR A 8 7.04 -22.62 14.03
N ARG A 9 5.90 -23.24 13.80
CA ARG A 9 5.24 -23.30 12.49
C ARG A 9 5.02 -21.85 12.05
N GLN A 10 5.82 -21.36 11.10
CA GLN A 10 5.64 -20.02 10.54
C GLN A 10 4.20 -19.95 9.97
N LYS A 11 3.35 -19.20 10.63
CA LYS A 11 1.97 -18.99 10.17
C LYS A 11 2.02 -18.16 8.90
N HIS A 12 1.77 -18.79 7.76
CA HIS A 12 1.59 -18.10 6.50
C HIS A 12 0.18 -17.48 6.47
N TRP A 13 0.09 -16.17 6.36
CA TRP A 13 -1.19 -15.46 6.20
C TRP A 13 -1.25 -14.78 4.84
N PRO A 14 -2.44 -14.60 4.27
CA PRO A 14 -2.60 -13.84 3.05
C PRO A 14 -2.34 -12.35 3.32
N LYS A 15 -1.51 -11.73 2.49
CA LYS A 15 -1.15 -10.31 2.55
C LYS A 15 -1.64 -9.61 1.30
N LEU A 16 -2.57 -8.66 1.45
CA LEU A 16 -3.05 -7.82 0.37
C LEU A 16 -2.14 -6.61 0.18
N THR A 17 -1.62 -6.44 -1.03
CA THR A 17 -0.97 -5.21 -1.51
C THR A 17 -1.90 -4.56 -2.52
N ALA A 18 -2.19 -3.27 -2.34
CA ALA A 18 -3.11 -2.57 -3.23
C ALA A 18 -2.69 -1.11 -3.44
N VAL A 19 -3.05 -0.57 -4.59
CA VAL A 19 -3.01 0.88 -4.87
C VAL A 19 -4.45 1.39 -4.84
N VAL A 20 -4.68 2.45 -4.08
CA VAL A 20 -6.00 3.07 -3.88
C VAL A 20 -5.95 4.51 -4.36
N ASP A 21 -6.94 4.94 -5.10
CA ASP A 21 -7.14 6.36 -5.39
C ASP A 21 -7.72 7.07 -4.16
N THR A 22 -6.99 8.04 -3.65
CA THR A 22 -7.37 8.78 -2.44
C THR A 22 -8.60 9.69 -2.64
N ARG A 23 -8.98 9.98 -3.87
CA ARG A 23 -10.15 10.81 -4.20
C ARG A 23 -11.42 9.99 -4.35
N THR A 24 -11.36 8.91 -5.12
CA THR A 24 -12.52 8.05 -5.41
C THR A 24 -12.67 6.91 -4.43
N HIS A 25 -11.62 6.58 -3.67
CA HIS A 25 -11.53 5.43 -2.79
C HIS A 25 -11.60 4.06 -3.52
N LEU A 26 -11.38 4.05 -4.82
CA LEU A 26 -11.32 2.82 -5.61
C LEU A 26 -9.97 2.12 -5.46
N PHE A 27 -9.99 0.81 -5.40
CA PHE A 27 -8.79 0.00 -5.59
C PHE A 27 -8.42 0.00 -7.08
N LEU A 28 -7.30 0.62 -7.43
CA LEU A 28 -6.77 0.65 -8.79
C LEU A 28 -6.01 -0.63 -9.14
N SER A 29 -5.36 -1.23 -8.15
CA SER A 29 -4.72 -2.54 -8.28
C SER A 29 -4.79 -3.29 -6.96
N ALA A 30 -4.75 -4.62 -7.04
CA ALA A 30 -4.72 -5.49 -5.88
C ALA A 30 -3.98 -6.78 -6.19
N SER A 31 -3.11 -7.21 -5.30
CA SER A 31 -2.44 -8.50 -5.36
C SER A 31 -2.37 -9.14 -3.99
N VAL A 32 -2.48 -10.46 -3.94
CA VAL A 32 -2.43 -11.22 -2.70
C VAL A 32 -1.20 -12.13 -2.72
N THR A 33 -0.36 -11.99 -1.70
CA THR A 33 0.85 -12.79 -1.52
C THR A 33 0.79 -13.53 -0.18
N ARG A 34 1.60 -14.59 -0.04
CA ARG A 34 1.80 -15.24 1.27
C ARG A 34 2.75 -14.39 2.12
N GLY A 35 2.37 -14.05 3.33
CA GLY A 35 3.27 -13.47 4.32
C GLY A 35 4.14 -14.51 5.01
N PRO A 36 5.23 -14.08 5.67
CA PRO A 36 5.75 -12.72 5.67
C PRO A 36 6.58 -12.43 4.40
N ARG A 37 6.31 -11.33 3.74
CA ARG A 37 7.10 -10.82 2.61
C ARG A 37 7.42 -9.35 2.80
N GLN A 38 8.58 -8.93 2.29
CA GLN A 38 8.97 -7.52 2.28
C GLN A 38 8.01 -6.71 1.39
N ASP A 39 7.68 -5.49 1.81
CA ASP A 39 6.77 -4.61 1.07
C ASP A 39 7.43 -3.95 -0.14
N ALA A 40 8.69 -3.56 -0.01
CA ALA A 40 9.38 -2.78 -1.03
C ALA A 40 9.33 -3.40 -2.44
N PRO A 41 9.56 -4.72 -2.66
CA PRO A 41 9.46 -5.33 -3.98
C PRO A 41 8.04 -5.38 -4.56
N GLN A 42 7.00 -5.25 -3.73
CA GLN A 42 5.60 -5.33 -4.17
C GLN A 42 5.09 -4.01 -4.77
N LEU A 43 5.80 -2.89 -4.56
CA LEU A 43 5.36 -1.58 -5.01
C LEU A 43 5.27 -1.49 -6.53
N ILE A 44 6.35 -1.84 -7.22
CA ILE A 44 6.43 -1.66 -8.68
C ILE A 44 5.39 -2.49 -9.45
N PRO A 45 5.18 -3.79 -9.14
CA PRO A 45 4.10 -4.56 -9.76
C PRO A 45 2.71 -3.93 -9.52
N ALA A 46 2.43 -3.47 -8.29
CA ALA A 46 1.16 -2.85 -7.95
C ALA A 46 0.94 -1.53 -8.71
N VAL A 47 1.97 -0.67 -8.79
CA VAL A 47 1.90 0.60 -9.53
C VAL A 47 1.73 0.36 -11.03
N ARG A 48 2.44 -0.63 -11.61
CA ARG A 48 2.28 -0.99 -13.03
C ARG A 48 0.84 -1.38 -13.38
N GLN A 49 0.17 -2.13 -12.53
CA GLN A 49 -1.25 -2.46 -12.74
C GLN A 49 -2.15 -1.23 -12.61
N ALA A 50 -1.85 -0.33 -11.67
CA ALA A 50 -2.67 0.85 -11.43
C ALA A 50 -2.58 1.87 -12.57
N ILE A 51 -1.40 2.09 -13.15
CA ILE A 51 -1.22 3.04 -14.27
C ILE A 51 -1.92 2.62 -15.56
N GLN A 52 -2.23 1.32 -15.72
CA GLN A 52 -3.05 0.85 -16.84
C GLN A 52 -4.50 1.32 -16.76
N ARG A 53 -4.96 1.77 -15.61
CA ARG A 53 -6.34 2.22 -15.36
C ARG A 53 -6.46 3.73 -15.28
N THR A 54 -5.43 4.39 -14.75
CA THR A 54 -5.43 5.85 -14.58
C THR A 54 -4.03 6.39 -14.46
N ARG A 55 -3.84 7.65 -14.86
CA ARG A 55 -2.58 8.37 -14.65
C ARG A 55 -2.39 8.65 -13.16
N ILE A 56 -1.22 8.29 -12.63
CA ILE A 56 -0.84 8.56 -11.24
C ILE A 56 0.06 9.81 -11.23
N ASP A 57 -0.44 10.90 -10.68
CA ASP A 57 0.34 12.12 -10.50
C ASP A 57 1.27 12.04 -9.28
N THR A 58 0.73 11.65 -8.14
CA THR A 58 1.47 11.53 -6.89
C THR A 58 1.20 10.19 -6.23
N LEU A 59 2.26 9.43 -5.97
CA LEU A 59 2.21 8.16 -5.26
C LEU A 59 2.60 8.36 -3.79
N LEU A 60 1.71 7.93 -2.88
CA LEU A 60 1.96 7.93 -1.44
C LEU A 60 2.12 6.49 -0.97
N ALA A 61 3.15 6.21 -0.17
CA ALA A 61 3.31 4.89 0.40
C ALA A 61 3.97 4.92 1.79
N ASP A 62 3.84 3.81 2.51
CA ASP A 62 4.45 3.62 3.82
C ASP A 62 5.97 3.46 3.75
N ALA A 63 6.62 3.63 4.90
CA ALA A 63 8.06 3.43 5.04
C ALA A 63 8.52 2.00 4.67
N GLY A 64 7.64 1.00 4.73
CA GLY A 64 7.92 -0.36 4.26
C GLY A 64 8.26 -0.44 2.78
N TYR A 65 7.79 0.52 1.98
CA TYR A 65 8.06 0.62 0.54
C TYR A 65 9.26 1.52 0.21
N ASP A 66 9.91 2.14 1.21
CA ASP A 66 11.04 3.04 0.99
C ASP A 66 12.24 2.32 0.40
N SER A 67 12.57 2.67 -0.83
CA SER A 67 13.75 2.22 -1.55
C SER A 67 14.05 3.21 -2.66
N GLU A 68 15.34 3.53 -2.88
CA GLU A 68 15.72 4.41 -3.99
C GLU A 68 15.27 3.85 -5.34
N ALA A 69 15.40 2.52 -5.52
CA ALA A 69 14.94 1.85 -6.74
C ALA A 69 13.44 2.02 -6.99
N ASN A 70 12.61 2.00 -5.93
CA ASN A 70 11.18 2.24 -6.06
C ASN A 70 10.88 3.68 -6.48
N HIS A 71 11.54 4.67 -5.87
CA HIS A 71 11.39 6.07 -6.28
C HIS A 71 11.79 6.29 -7.74
N ALA A 72 12.99 5.82 -8.12
CA ALA A 72 13.52 5.96 -9.47
C ALA A 72 12.61 5.28 -10.50
N THR A 73 12.25 4.02 -10.26
CA THR A 73 11.39 3.29 -11.20
C THR A 73 10.03 3.94 -11.37
N CYS A 74 9.37 4.37 -10.28
CA CYS A 74 8.09 5.05 -10.38
C CYS A 74 8.18 6.36 -11.18
N ARG A 75 9.21 7.17 -10.93
CA ARG A 75 9.32 8.50 -11.52
C ARG A 75 9.91 8.49 -12.93
N GLU A 76 10.93 7.69 -13.16
CA GLU A 76 11.69 7.69 -14.42
C GLU A 76 11.12 6.72 -15.46
N LYS A 77 10.58 5.58 -15.01
CA LYS A 77 10.09 4.53 -15.92
C LYS A 77 8.56 4.44 -16.00
N LEU A 78 7.84 4.79 -14.93
CA LEU A 78 6.39 4.65 -14.87
C LEU A 78 5.65 6.00 -14.98
N GLY A 79 6.35 7.11 -15.18
CA GLY A 79 5.76 8.43 -15.41
C GLY A 79 5.02 9.05 -14.21
N VAL A 80 5.27 8.54 -12.99
CA VAL A 80 4.71 9.11 -11.76
C VAL A 80 5.45 10.41 -11.45
N ARG A 81 4.78 11.57 -11.51
CA ARG A 81 5.42 12.88 -11.31
C ARG A 81 6.07 13.02 -9.93
N SER A 82 5.46 12.50 -8.90
CA SER A 82 5.96 12.64 -7.53
C SER A 82 5.73 11.37 -6.72
N THR A 83 6.75 10.97 -5.97
CA THR A 83 6.64 9.90 -4.97
C THR A 83 6.87 10.48 -3.57
N VAL A 84 6.00 10.15 -2.61
CA VAL A 84 6.09 10.59 -1.22
C VAL A 84 5.99 9.36 -0.33
N ILE A 85 7.14 8.82 0.02
CA ILE A 85 7.28 7.62 0.85
C ILE A 85 8.06 8.03 2.11
N ALA A 86 7.53 7.68 3.28
CA ALA A 86 8.25 7.95 4.53
C ALA A 86 9.56 7.18 4.56
N LEU A 87 10.61 7.80 5.09
CA LEU A 87 11.93 7.20 5.12
C LEU A 87 11.97 6.03 6.11
N ASN A 88 12.44 4.89 5.65
CA ASN A 88 12.81 3.77 6.51
C ASN A 88 14.31 3.87 6.84
N TRP A 89 14.62 4.20 8.08
CA TRP A 89 16.00 4.37 8.53
C TRP A 89 16.76 3.05 8.70
N ARG A 90 16.09 1.91 8.73
CA ARG A 90 16.69 0.56 8.86
C ARG A 90 17.73 0.48 9.99
N GLY A 91 17.48 1.14 11.11
CA GLY A 91 18.41 1.24 12.24
C GLY A 91 19.61 2.17 12.03
N SER A 92 19.79 2.76 10.84
CA SER A 92 20.87 3.70 10.56
C SER A 92 20.39 5.15 10.73
N ARG A 93 21.15 5.95 11.50
CA ARG A 93 20.94 7.41 11.61
C ARG A 93 21.69 8.20 10.52
N LYS A 94 22.45 7.52 9.64
CA LYS A 94 23.21 8.17 8.57
C LYS A 94 22.26 8.73 7.49
N TRP A 95 22.60 9.90 6.99
CA TRP A 95 21.89 10.54 5.90
C TRP A 95 21.95 9.69 4.63
N PRO A 96 20.80 9.44 3.95
CA PRO A 96 20.85 8.69 2.70
C PRO A 96 21.63 9.47 1.65
N GLN A 97 22.51 8.78 0.94
CA GLN A 97 23.29 9.37 -0.15
C GLN A 97 22.46 9.44 -1.46
N ALA A 98 21.52 8.54 -1.62
CA ALA A 98 20.68 8.43 -2.81
C ALA A 98 19.73 9.63 -2.98
N GLN A 99 19.49 10.03 -4.23
CA GLN A 99 18.84 11.28 -4.61
C GLN A 99 17.42 11.42 -4.05
N TYR A 100 16.57 10.44 -4.31
CA TYR A 100 15.14 10.53 -3.94
C TYR A 100 14.93 10.38 -2.44
N ARG A 101 15.63 9.45 -1.82
CA ARG A 101 15.59 9.27 -0.36
C ARG A 101 16.09 10.52 0.37
N ARG A 102 17.13 11.19 -0.15
CA ARG A 102 17.60 12.48 0.38
C ARG A 102 16.54 13.58 0.24
N GLN A 103 15.82 13.63 -0.89
CA GLN A 103 14.69 14.54 -1.05
C GLN A 103 13.59 14.27 -0.01
N MET A 104 13.30 13.01 0.32
CA MET A 104 12.32 12.67 1.35
C MET A 104 12.75 13.14 2.73
N VAL A 105 14.03 12.96 3.11
CA VAL A 105 14.53 13.53 4.38
C VAL A 105 14.28 15.03 4.45
N ARG A 106 14.68 15.79 3.41
CA ARG A 106 14.47 17.25 3.35
C ARG A 106 12.99 17.59 3.42
N ARG A 107 12.13 16.83 2.74
CA ARG A 107 10.69 17.04 2.69
C ARG A 107 10.00 16.84 4.04
N PHE A 108 10.38 15.79 4.77
CA PHE A 108 9.79 15.45 6.08
C PHE A 108 10.40 16.24 7.24
N ARG A 109 11.66 16.72 7.11
CA ARG A 109 12.30 17.56 8.14
C ARG A 109 11.80 19.01 8.18
N LYS A 110 11.23 19.54 7.11
CA LYS A 110 10.64 20.88 7.13
C LYS A 110 9.50 20.90 8.15
N LYS A 111 9.80 21.46 9.35
CA LYS A 111 8.89 21.54 10.50
C LYS A 111 7.75 22.55 10.33
N ALA A 112 7.67 23.25 9.21
CA ALA A 112 6.66 24.29 9.01
C ALA A 112 5.25 23.73 9.25
N ARG A 113 4.57 24.28 10.25
CA ARG A 113 3.14 24.01 10.55
C ARG A 113 2.35 24.29 9.26
N GLY A 114 1.58 23.32 8.74
CA GLY A 114 0.85 23.48 7.50
C GLY A 114 1.63 23.19 6.21
N SER A 115 2.85 22.66 6.30
CA SER A 115 3.64 22.29 5.11
C SER A 115 2.82 21.45 4.15
N ARG A 116 2.76 21.88 2.87
CA ARG A 116 2.12 21.15 1.76
C ARG A 116 2.50 19.68 1.74
N SER A 117 3.74 19.36 2.09
CA SER A 117 4.25 17.99 2.15
C SER A 117 3.56 17.14 3.21
N LYS A 118 3.31 17.67 4.42
CA LYS A 118 2.61 16.96 5.49
C LYS A 118 1.14 16.74 5.12
N ARG A 119 0.50 17.74 4.53
CA ARG A 119 -0.90 17.64 4.08
C ARG A 119 -1.04 16.60 2.97
N VAL A 120 -0.12 16.59 1.99
CA VAL A 120 -0.11 15.58 0.92
C VAL A 120 0.11 14.18 1.50
N TYR A 121 1.11 14.00 2.37
CA TYR A 121 1.36 12.69 2.99
C TYR A 121 0.21 12.24 3.90
N GLY A 122 -0.46 13.16 4.57
CA GLY A 122 -1.63 12.88 5.42
C GLY A 122 -2.78 12.22 4.65
N GLN A 123 -2.89 12.43 3.33
CA GLN A 123 -3.88 11.74 2.50
C GLN A 123 -3.71 10.21 2.49
N ARG A 124 -2.54 9.69 2.93
CA ARG A 124 -2.35 8.26 3.16
C ARG A 124 -3.40 7.67 4.11
N GLY A 125 -3.87 8.45 5.07
CA GLY A 125 -4.97 8.05 5.96
C GLY A 125 -6.26 7.66 5.23
N GLN A 126 -6.47 8.15 4.00
CA GLN A 126 -7.61 7.73 3.17
C GLN A 126 -7.52 6.25 2.80
N VAL A 127 -6.31 5.73 2.57
CA VAL A 127 -6.08 4.31 2.29
C VAL A 127 -6.47 3.47 3.50
N GLU A 128 -6.10 3.88 4.70
CA GLU A 128 -6.50 3.20 5.95
C GLU A 128 -8.03 3.19 6.10
N SER A 129 -8.68 4.30 5.78
CA SER A 129 -10.15 4.42 5.78
C SER A 129 -10.80 3.46 4.77
N VAL A 130 -10.23 3.32 3.57
CA VAL A 130 -10.71 2.37 2.56
C VAL A 130 -10.59 0.93 3.05
N PHE A 131 -9.42 0.55 3.58
CA PHE A 131 -9.22 -0.80 4.15
C PHE A 131 -10.15 -1.06 5.34
N SER A 132 -10.33 -0.09 6.22
CA SER A 132 -11.25 -0.19 7.36
C SER A 132 -12.70 -0.37 6.89
N ARG A 133 -13.14 0.38 5.89
CA ARG A 133 -14.47 0.27 5.29
C ARG A 133 -14.67 -1.11 4.64
N ASN A 134 -13.68 -1.59 3.88
CA ASN A 134 -13.70 -2.91 3.27
C ASN A 134 -13.88 -4.00 4.33
N LYS A 135 -13.06 -3.98 5.39
CA LYS A 135 -13.13 -4.94 6.49
C LYS A 135 -14.46 -4.90 7.23
N ARG A 136 -15.01 -3.71 7.50
CA ARG A 136 -16.30 -3.58 8.21
C ARG A 136 -17.48 -4.09 7.39
N ARG A 137 -17.48 -3.85 6.07
CA ARG A 137 -18.59 -4.22 5.20
C ARG A 137 -18.54 -5.66 4.71
N LEU A 138 -17.34 -6.17 4.46
CA LEU A 138 -17.12 -7.47 3.80
C LEU A 138 -16.42 -8.50 4.70
N GLY A 139 -16.21 -8.16 5.96
CA GLY A 139 -15.55 -9.02 6.95
C GLY A 139 -14.04 -8.87 6.97
N ALA A 140 -13.48 -8.86 8.18
CA ALA A 140 -12.05 -8.69 8.43
C ALA A 140 -11.25 -9.99 8.28
N SER A 141 -11.90 -11.14 8.45
CA SER A 141 -11.30 -12.47 8.35
C SER A 141 -11.49 -13.07 6.95
N VAL A 142 -10.68 -14.06 6.64
CA VAL A 142 -10.79 -14.91 5.45
C VAL A 142 -11.29 -16.26 5.92
N ALA A 143 -12.44 -16.72 5.42
CA ALA A 143 -13.06 -17.98 5.80
C ALA A 143 -12.44 -19.18 5.06
N ALA A 144 -11.94 -18.96 3.85
CA ALA A 144 -11.36 -20.00 3.03
C ALA A 144 -10.09 -20.61 3.66
N ILE A 145 -9.95 -21.92 3.57
CA ILE A 145 -8.81 -22.67 4.09
C ILE A 145 -7.70 -22.81 3.06
N MET A 146 -8.07 -23.15 1.82
CA MET A 146 -7.12 -23.35 0.73
C MET A 146 -6.58 -22.02 0.25
N TRP A 147 -5.27 -21.96 -0.02
CA TRP A 147 -4.59 -20.73 -0.48
C TRP A 147 -5.24 -20.07 -1.70
N VAL A 148 -5.61 -20.86 -2.71
CA VAL A 148 -6.25 -20.35 -3.92
C VAL A 148 -7.56 -19.65 -3.57
N ASN A 149 -8.38 -20.27 -2.73
CA ASN A 149 -9.66 -19.72 -2.30
C ASN A 149 -9.49 -18.49 -1.40
N GLN A 150 -8.49 -18.47 -0.52
CA GLN A 150 -8.14 -17.28 0.28
C GLN A 150 -7.80 -16.10 -0.61
N LYS A 151 -6.98 -16.33 -1.64
CA LYS A 151 -6.63 -15.29 -2.62
C LYS A 151 -7.87 -14.79 -3.35
N THR A 152 -8.72 -15.70 -3.82
CA THR A 152 -9.97 -15.37 -4.53
C THR A 152 -10.91 -14.59 -3.64
N GLU A 153 -11.13 -15.03 -2.39
CA GLU A 153 -12.00 -14.35 -1.43
C GLU A 153 -11.56 -12.89 -1.19
N ILE A 154 -10.25 -12.66 -1.00
CA ILE A 154 -9.73 -11.30 -0.79
C ILE A 154 -9.93 -10.43 -2.04
N LEU A 155 -9.67 -10.98 -3.24
CA LEU A 155 -9.85 -10.23 -4.49
C LEU A 155 -11.34 -9.95 -4.76
N LEU A 156 -12.23 -10.87 -4.41
CA LEU A 156 -13.69 -10.62 -4.48
C LEU A 156 -14.12 -9.51 -3.53
N LYS A 157 -13.61 -9.46 -2.31
CA LYS A 157 -13.86 -8.34 -1.38
C LYS A 157 -13.39 -7.00 -1.96
N VAL A 158 -12.24 -6.96 -2.63
CA VAL A 158 -11.76 -5.75 -3.33
C VAL A 158 -12.69 -5.36 -4.47
N LEU A 159 -13.10 -6.32 -5.30
CA LEU A 159 -14.03 -6.09 -6.42
C LEU A 159 -15.38 -5.59 -5.91
N THR A 160 -15.97 -6.26 -4.92
CA THR A 160 -17.23 -5.86 -4.30
C THR A 160 -17.17 -4.44 -3.75
N HIS A 161 -16.05 -4.06 -3.08
CA HIS A 161 -15.86 -2.71 -2.61
C HIS A 161 -15.91 -1.69 -3.76
N ASN A 162 -15.22 -1.96 -4.87
CA ASN A 162 -15.24 -1.07 -6.02
C ASN A 162 -16.66 -0.96 -6.64
N ILE A 163 -17.37 -2.07 -6.76
CA ILE A 163 -18.77 -2.08 -7.24
C ILE A 163 -19.65 -1.22 -6.32
N MET A 164 -19.50 -1.34 -5.00
CA MET A 164 -20.27 -0.56 -4.03
C MET A 164 -19.96 0.95 -4.08
N ILE A 165 -18.76 1.35 -4.51
CA ILE A 165 -18.42 2.76 -4.72
C ILE A 165 -18.98 3.29 -6.03
N LEU A 166 -19.00 2.46 -7.07
CA LEU A 166 -19.47 2.83 -8.41
C LEU A 166 -20.99 2.69 -8.58
N ALA A 167 -21.65 1.90 -7.72
CA ALA A 167 -23.09 1.74 -7.78
C ALA A 167 -23.80 3.09 -7.54
N PRO A 168 -24.82 3.42 -8.33
CA PRO A 168 -25.59 4.64 -8.09
C PRO A 168 -26.25 4.58 -6.70
N PRO A 169 -26.48 5.75 -6.05
CA PRO A 169 -27.20 5.79 -4.80
C PRO A 169 -28.59 5.17 -5.00
N ARG A 170 -29.00 4.31 -4.06
CA ARG A 170 -30.39 3.81 -4.07
C ARG A 170 -31.32 5.00 -3.91
N ILE A 171 -32.13 5.28 -4.89
CA ILE A 171 -33.25 6.21 -4.76
C ILE A 171 -34.23 5.53 -3.81
N SER A 172 -34.33 6.03 -2.57
CA SER A 172 -35.39 5.61 -1.66
C SER A 172 -36.70 6.18 -2.22
N THR A 173 -37.51 5.31 -2.82
CA THR A 173 -38.91 5.57 -3.10
C THR A 173 -39.71 5.46 -1.84
#